data_791e8a86cf38190ba6361b0e5ead1c1e
#
_entry.id   791e8a86cf38190ba6361b0e5ead1c1e
#
_cell.length_a   1.000
_cell.length_b   1.000
_cell.length_c   1.000
_cell.angle_alpha   90.00
_cell.angle_beta   90.00
_cell.angle_gamma   90.00
#
_symmetry.space_group_name_H-M   'P 1'
#
loop_
_entity.id
_entity.type
_entity.pdbx_description
1 polymer ?
#
loop_
_entity_poly.entity_id
_entity_poly.type
_entity_poly.pdbx_seq_one_letter_code
_entity_poly.pdbx_strand_id
1 'polypeptide(L)'
;MHAVIIAGGSGTRFWPKSRENLPKQLLNISGQETLIQNTVGRISSIISAENIWVITNEQHAFETCYQLKKMGVPPSQLLTEPIARNTAAAIGYSAKILSQRNPEAIMAVSPADHVITTIEPFLKLLKQAETIANENHLVTLGIKPTSPETGYGYIKQGKAIEENSFKVDRFIEKPDKLTAEKYLKEGSYYWNSGIFVWKVSTLLNEISLYLPKLHEQLEELTSNTAPIKGKYPYQKLSESGKKIFHSLESVSIDHGVMEKSTNVAVLPAEIGWNDVGTWTSLAEISKNDSHGNVINGNVVSVENSDSIIQAENRLVAALGLKGIIVV
;
A
#
# COMPACT_ATOMS: atom_id res chain seq x y z
N MET A 1 -12.94 12.86 -2.66
CA MET A 1 -11.92 11.80 -2.83
C MET A 1 -12.39 10.50 -2.19
N HIS A 2 -12.12 9.35 -2.83
CA HIS A 2 -12.25 8.01 -2.26
C HIS A 2 -10.87 7.43 -1.98
N ALA A 3 -10.73 6.59 -0.96
CA ALA A 3 -9.52 5.82 -0.74
C ALA A 3 -9.73 4.35 -1.14
N VAL A 4 -8.73 3.74 -1.75
CA VAL A 4 -8.67 2.29 -2.01
C VAL A 4 -7.42 1.74 -1.33
N ILE A 5 -7.63 0.92 -0.31
CA ILE A 5 -6.56 0.29 0.47
C ILE A 5 -6.28 -1.09 -0.12
N ILE A 6 -5.05 -1.29 -0.62
CA ILE A 6 -4.62 -2.56 -1.21
C ILE A 6 -4.09 -3.48 -0.11
N ALA A 7 -4.80 -4.56 0.17
CA ALA A 7 -4.52 -5.51 1.26
C ALA A 7 -4.38 -6.97 0.77
N GLY A 8 -4.03 -7.18 -0.50
CA GLY A 8 -3.98 -8.49 -1.15
C GLY A 8 -2.71 -9.31 -0.94
N GLY A 9 -1.64 -8.75 -0.36
CA GLY A 9 -0.35 -9.43 -0.18
C GLY A 9 -0.39 -10.58 0.84
N SER A 10 0.37 -11.64 0.60
CA SER A 10 0.51 -12.79 1.53
C SER A 10 1.26 -12.45 2.83
N GLY A 11 2.07 -11.37 2.81
CA GLY A 11 2.68 -10.75 3.98
C GLY A 11 3.49 -11.66 4.92
N THR A 12 4.09 -12.76 4.43
CA THR A 12 4.77 -13.77 5.27
C THR A 12 6.16 -13.38 5.79
N ARG A 13 6.68 -12.23 5.37
CA ARG A 13 8.05 -11.76 5.70
C ARG A 13 8.28 -11.53 7.20
N PHE A 14 7.21 -11.36 7.99
CA PHE A 14 7.28 -11.22 9.45
C PHE A 14 7.05 -12.53 10.18
N TRP A 15 7.39 -13.67 9.54
CA TRP A 15 7.40 -14.92 10.24
C TRP A 15 8.29 -14.82 11.52
N PRO A 16 7.89 -15.36 12.68
CA PRO A 16 6.75 -16.21 12.99
C PRO A 16 5.42 -15.46 13.30
N LYS A 17 5.35 -14.13 13.31
CA LYS A 17 4.09 -13.40 13.53
C LYS A 17 3.15 -13.49 12.34
N SER A 18 3.66 -13.21 11.13
CA SER A 18 2.86 -13.35 9.91
C SER A 18 2.75 -14.83 9.51
N ARG A 19 1.60 -15.20 9.02
CA ARG A 19 1.23 -16.50 8.50
C ARG A 19 0.39 -16.33 7.24
N GLU A 20 0.22 -17.40 6.46
CA GLU A 20 -0.63 -17.37 5.28
C GLU A 20 -2.07 -16.93 5.60
N ASN A 21 -2.62 -17.39 6.72
CA ASN A 21 -3.96 -17.01 7.19
C ASN A 21 -4.00 -15.72 8.03
N LEU A 22 -2.85 -15.14 8.38
CA LEU A 22 -2.74 -13.89 9.13
C LEU A 22 -1.57 -13.06 8.56
N PRO A 23 -1.77 -12.39 7.41
CA PRO A 23 -0.73 -11.64 6.73
C PRO A 23 -0.35 -10.35 7.48
N LYS A 24 0.78 -9.77 7.11
CA LYS A 24 1.40 -8.60 7.73
C LYS A 24 0.43 -7.45 8.00
N GLN A 25 -0.42 -7.10 7.03
CA GLN A 25 -1.35 -5.97 7.13
C GLN A 25 -2.41 -6.14 8.24
N LEU A 26 -2.67 -7.37 8.68
CA LEU A 26 -3.61 -7.68 9.76
C LEU A 26 -2.93 -7.83 11.13
N LEU A 27 -1.63 -7.54 11.22
CA LEU A 27 -0.84 -7.61 12.45
C LEU A 27 -0.64 -6.23 13.08
N ASN A 28 -0.55 -6.20 14.40
CA ASN A 28 -0.13 -5.06 15.20
C ASN A 28 1.39 -5.11 15.40
N ILE A 29 2.15 -4.67 14.40
CA ILE A 29 3.61 -4.74 14.41
C ILE A 29 4.24 -3.54 15.15
N SER A 30 3.60 -2.37 15.04
CA SER A 30 4.14 -1.09 15.52
C SER A 30 3.19 -0.36 16.49
N GLY A 31 2.48 -1.07 17.37
CA GLY A 31 1.56 -0.45 18.33
C GLY A 31 0.37 -1.35 18.70
N GLN A 32 -0.74 -0.73 19.12
CA GLN A 32 -1.95 -1.46 19.52
C GLN A 32 -2.85 -1.82 18.33
N GLU A 33 -2.87 -0.99 17.30
CA GLU A 33 -3.68 -1.18 16.10
C GLU A 33 -2.90 -1.94 15.03
N THR A 34 -3.62 -2.66 14.18
CA THR A 34 -3.01 -3.36 13.04
C THR A 34 -2.60 -2.39 11.95
N LEU A 35 -1.73 -2.81 11.03
CA LEU A 35 -1.24 -1.92 9.96
C LEU A 35 -2.38 -1.40 9.09
N ILE A 36 -3.38 -2.23 8.78
CA ILE A 36 -4.55 -1.79 8.02
C ILE A 36 -5.41 -0.79 8.80
N GLN A 37 -5.56 -0.98 10.12
CA GLN A 37 -6.26 -0.01 10.99
C GLN A 37 -5.52 1.33 11.03
N ASN A 38 -4.19 1.29 11.19
CA ASN A 38 -3.35 2.49 11.14
C ASN A 38 -3.48 3.21 9.78
N THR A 39 -3.54 2.46 8.68
CA THR A 39 -3.71 3.03 7.33
C THR A 39 -5.05 3.71 7.17
N VAL A 40 -6.14 3.09 7.62
CA VAL A 40 -7.48 3.70 7.61
C VAL A 40 -7.56 4.89 8.56
N GLY A 41 -7.09 4.74 9.81
CA GLY A 41 -7.10 5.80 10.82
C GLY A 41 -6.39 7.07 10.37
N ARG A 42 -5.26 6.91 9.66
CA ARG A 42 -4.44 7.99 9.12
C ARG A 42 -5.20 8.93 8.20
N ILE A 43 -6.11 8.41 7.38
CA ILE A 43 -6.86 9.17 6.36
C ILE A 43 -8.28 9.55 6.80
N SER A 44 -8.77 9.01 7.92
CA SER A 44 -10.16 9.18 8.38
C SER A 44 -10.54 10.63 8.70
N SER A 45 -9.57 11.52 8.91
CA SER A 45 -9.83 12.94 9.13
C SER A 45 -10.20 13.72 7.86
N ILE A 46 -9.87 13.18 6.67
CA ILE A 46 -10.14 13.84 5.38
C ILE A 46 -11.01 12.99 4.44
N ILE A 47 -11.16 11.70 4.69
CA ILE A 47 -11.95 10.77 3.90
C ILE A 47 -12.93 10.05 4.84
N SER A 48 -14.22 10.22 4.63
CA SER A 48 -15.25 9.55 5.43
C SER A 48 -15.24 8.03 5.21
N ALA A 49 -15.66 7.27 6.20
CA ALA A 49 -15.63 5.80 6.18
C ALA A 49 -16.39 5.19 4.99
N GLU A 50 -17.47 5.83 4.55
CA GLU A 50 -18.25 5.41 3.37
C GLU A 50 -17.49 5.58 2.05
N ASN A 51 -16.39 6.33 2.05
CA ASN A 51 -15.52 6.54 0.88
C ASN A 51 -14.19 5.77 0.97
N ILE A 52 -14.02 4.93 2.01
CA ILE A 52 -12.86 4.07 2.17
C ILE A 52 -13.20 2.66 1.68
N TRP A 53 -12.55 2.24 0.62
CA TRP A 53 -12.64 0.91 0.04
C TRP A 53 -11.42 0.09 0.40
N VAL A 54 -11.60 -1.21 0.50
CA VAL A 54 -10.51 -2.14 0.75
C VAL A 54 -10.60 -3.29 -0.23
N ILE A 55 -9.48 -3.66 -0.86
CA ILE A 55 -9.40 -4.87 -1.67
C ILE A 55 -8.43 -5.85 -1.03
N THR A 56 -8.87 -7.09 -0.82
CA THR A 56 -8.09 -8.13 -0.14
C THR A 56 -8.38 -9.51 -0.73
N ASN A 57 -7.57 -10.50 -0.38
CA ASN A 57 -7.83 -11.90 -0.75
C ASN A 57 -9.10 -12.41 -0.04
N GLU A 58 -9.88 -13.29 -0.69
CA GLU A 58 -11.10 -13.89 -0.14
C GLU A 58 -10.90 -14.50 1.25
N GLN A 59 -9.78 -15.18 1.48
CA GLN A 59 -9.49 -15.84 2.77
C GLN A 59 -9.32 -14.85 3.93
N HIS A 60 -8.95 -13.60 3.64
CA HIS A 60 -8.74 -12.57 4.67
C HIS A 60 -9.94 -11.63 4.84
N ALA A 61 -10.97 -11.76 4.01
CA ALA A 61 -12.11 -10.83 3.97
C ALA A 61 -12.84 -10.70 5.31
N PHE A 62 -13.09 -11.83 5.99
CA PHE A 62 -13.79 -11.83 7.27
C PHE A 62 -13.00 -11.08 8.34
N GLU A 63 -11.70 -11.40 8.49
CA GLU A 63 -10.84 -10.76 9.48
C GLU A 63 -10.64 -9.28 9.17
N THR A 64 -10.48 -8.92 7.91
CA THR A 64 -10.39 -7.52 7.47
C THR A 64 -11.65 -6.75 7.84
N CYS A 65 -12.85 -7.28 7.56
CA CYS A 65 -14.11 -6.68 7.98
C CYS A 65 -14.21 -6.53 9.50
N TYR A 66 -13.79 -7.55 10.25
CA TYR A 66 -13.82 -7.55 11.70
C TYR A 66 -12.95 -6.43 12.28
N GLN A 67 -11.73 -6.29 11.79
CA GLN A 67 -10.79 -5.25 12.24
C GLN A 67 -11.27 -3.84 11.86
N LEU A 68 -11.79 -3.65 10.66
CA LEU A 68 -12.23 -2.34 10.16
C LEU A 68 -13.60 -1.91 10.65
N LYS A 69 -14.40 -2.81 11.23
CA LYS A 69 -15.68 -2.47 11.86
C LYS A 69 -15.54 -1.35 12.89
N LYS A 70 -14.48 -1.38 13.71
CA LYS A 70 -14.19 -0.35 14.72
C LYS A 70 -13.91 1.03 14.11
N MET A 71 -13.44 1.04 12.86
CA MET A 71 -13.12 2.26 12.10
C MET A 71 -14.35 2.81 11.35
N GLY A 72 -15.50 2.14 11.43
CA GLY A 72 -16.73 2.53 10.75
C GLY A 72 -16.78 2.21 9.26
N VAL A 73 -15.78 1.52 8.69
CA VAL A 73 -15.76 1.15 7.26
C VAL A 73 -16.85 0.12 6.99
N PRO A 74 -17.82 0.40 6.10
CA PRO A 74 -18.89 -0.54 5.80
C PRO A 74 -18.35 -1.82 5.13
N PRO A 75 -18.79 -3.01 5.52
CA PRO A 75 -18.38 -4.26 4.85
C PRO A 75 -18.66 -4.27 3.34
N SER A 76 -19.68 -3.56 2.87
CA SER A 76 -20.02 -3.39 1.45
C SER A 76 -18.94 -2.65 0.63
N GLN A 77 -17.98 -2.01 1.29
CA GLN A 77 -16.82 -1.35 0.68
C GLN A 77 -15.59 -2.27 0.58
N LEU A 78 -15.71 -3.52 1.04
CA LEU A 78 -14.64 -4.48 0.91
C LEU A 78 -14.85 -5.35 -0.33
N LEU A 79 -13.88 -5.32 -1.24
CA LEU A 79 -13.79 -6.11 -2.45
C LEU A 79 -12.87 -7.32 -2.22
N THR A 80 -13.16 -8.44 -2.84
CA THR A 80 -12.33 -9.64 -2.70
C THR A 80 -11.74 -10.12 -4.01
N GLU A 81 -10.47 -10.56 -3.93
CA GLU A 81 -9.76 -11.24 -4.99
C GLU A 81 -9.71 -12.75 -4.69
N PRO A 82 -10.05 -13.62 -5.64
CA PRO A 82 -9.97 -15.08 -5.43
C PRO A 82 -8.51 -15.58 -5.39
N ILE A 83 -7.62 -14.90 -6.10
CA ILE A 83 -6.16 -15.13 -6.12
C ILE A 83 -5.44 -13.80 -6.30
N ALA A 84 -4.15 -13.74 -5.96
CA ALA A 84 -3.33 -12.57 -6.24
C ALA A 84 -3.02 -12.46 -7.75
N ARG A 85 -3.32 -11.29 -8.35
CA ARG A 85 -3.01 -10.93 -9.75
C ARG A 85 -2.25 -9.61 -9.84
N ASN A 86 -1.46 -9.30 -8.82
CA ASN A 86 -0.69 -8.07 -8.71
C ASN A 86 -1.58 -6.82 -8.68
N THR A 87 -0.97 -5.61 -8.63
CA THR A 87 -1.68 -4.37 -8.30
C THR A 87 -2.55 -3.82 -9.43
N ALA A 88 -2.23 -4.07 -10.72
CA ALA A 88 -3.05 -3.55 -11.82
C ALA A 88 -4.47 -4.15 -11.83
N ALA A 89 -4.61 -5.45 -11.56
CA ALA A 89 -5.91 -6.11 -11.47
C ALA A 89 -6.73 -5.57 -10.30
N ALA A 90 -6.13 -5.48 -9.11
CA ALA A 90 -6.78 -4.98 -7.89
C ALA A 90 -7.24 -3.51 -8.03
N ILE A 91 -6.34 -2.65 -8.51
CA ILE A 91 -6.61 -1.23 -8.70
C ILE A 91 -7.63 -1.01 -9.81
N GLY A 92 -7.48 -1.67 -10.95
CA GLY A 92 -8.41 -1.58 -12.08
C GLY A 92 -9.81 -2.03 -11.71
N TYR A 93 -9.94 -3.17 -11.01
CA TYR A 93 -11.22 -3.68 -10.53
C TYR A 93 -11.89 -2.68 -9.55
N SER A 94 -11.14 -2.15 -8.60
CA SER A 94 -11.63 -1.14 -7.66
C SER A 94 -12.06 0.15 -8.37
N ALA A 95 -11.26 0.62 -9.34
CA ALA A 95 -11.58 1.79 -10.15
C ALA A 95 -12.85 1.58 -10.98
N LYS A 96 -13.05 0.39 -11.57
CA LYS A 96 -14.24 0.08 -12.34
C LYS A 96 -15.50 0.04 -11.48
N ILE A 97 -15.44 -0.51 -10.25
CA ILE A 97 -16.54 -0.43 -9.28
C ILE A 97 -16.87 1.03 -8.90
N LEU A 98 -15.84 1.86 -8.67
CA LEU A 98 -16.03 3.28 -8.36
C LEU A 98 -16.63 4.05 -9.53
N SER A 99 -16.20 3.76 -10.76
CA SER A 99 -16.67 4.45 -11.96
C SER A 99 -18.19 4.29 -12.20
N GLN A 100 -18.78 3.18 -11.75
CA GLN A 100 -20.24 2.95 -11.82
C GLN A 100 -21.01 3.91 -10.92
N ARG A 101 -20.38 4.46 -9.87
CA ARG A 101 -20.97 5.47 -8.97
C ARG A 101 -20.67 6.88 -9.42
N ASN A 102 -19.40 7.14 -9.73
CA ASN A 102 -18.92 8.43 -10.21
C ASN A 102 -17.60 8.26 -10.99
N PRO A 103 -17.60 8.33 -12.32
CA PRO A 103 -16.39 8.20 -13.13
C PRO A 103 -15.37 9.34 -12.90
N GLU A 104 -15.83 10.50 -12.46
CA GLU A 104 -14.99 11.67 -12.18
C GLU A 104 -14.48 11.70 -10.72
N ALA A 105 -14.76 10.65 -9.93
CA ALA A 105 -14.26 10.56 -8.56
C ALA A 105 -12.72 10.54 -8.55
N ILE A 106 -12.14 11.24 -7.58
CA ILE A 106 -10.71 11.10 -7.27
C ILE A 106 -10.53 9.89 -6.37
N MET A 107 -9.60 9.02 -6.75
CA MET A 107 -9.26 7.78 -6.06
C MET A 107 -7.81 7.86 -5.57
N ALA A 108 -7.63 7.83 -4.25
CA ALA A 108 -6.33 7.66 -3.61
C ALA A 108 -6.10 6.18 -3.32
N VAL A 109 -5.03 5.61 -3.83
CA VAL A 109 -4.62 4.22 -3.60
C VAL A 109 -3.49 4.19 -2.59
N SER A 110 -3.57 3.34 -1.59
CA SER A 110 -2.53 3.16 -0.58
C SER A 110 -2.37 1.68 -0.22
N PRO A 111 -1.12 1.19 -0.11
CA PRO A 111 -0.88 -0.12 0.51
C PRO A 111 -1.36 -0.15 1.96
N ALA A 112 -1.88 -1.30 2.39
CA ALA A 112 -2.43 -1.51 3.74
C ALA A 112 -1.35 -1.64 4.82
N ASP A 113 -0.09 -1.83 4.43
CA ASP A 113 0.98 -2.34 5.28
C ASP A 113 2.21 -1.42 5.38
N HIS A 114 2.10 -0.19 4.88
CA HIS A 114 3.13 0.83 5.01
C HIS A 114 2.92 1.69 6.27
N VAL A 115 4.03 2.11 6.87
CA VAL A 115 4.04 3.05 7.99
C VAL A 115 4.34 4.46 7.49
N ILE A 116 3.62 5.44 8.02
CA ILE A 116 3.84 6.88 7.82
C ILE A 116 3.79 7.52 9.20
N THR A 117 4.87 8.16 9.62
CA THR A 117 4.99 8.69 10.97
C THR A 117 4.56 10.16 11.10
N THR A 118 4.60 10.94 10.01
CA THR A 118 4.18 12.35 10.01
C THR A 118 2.85 12.53 9.28
N ILE A 119 1.75 12.47 10.06
CA ILE A 119 0.39 12.41 9.52
C ILE A 119 -0.02 13.73 8.84
N GLU A 120 0.14 14.89 9.50
CA GLU A 120 -0.32 16.16 8.95
C GLU A 120 0.34 16.54 7.61
N PRO A 121 1.66 16.38 7.41
CA PRO A 121 2.28 16.54 6.09
C PRO A 121 1.71 15.60 5.05
N PHE A 122 1.47 14.33 5.41
CA PHE A 122 0.86 13.36 4.50
C PHE A 122 -0.55 13.78 4.04
N LEU A 123 -1.41 14.23 4.96
CA LEU A 123 -2.77 14.68 4.62
C LEU A 123 -2.76 15.92 3.71
N LYS A 124 -1.82 16.84 3.92
CA LYS A 124 -1.63 18.00 3.03
C LYS A 124 -1.22 17.57 1.62
N LEU A 125 -0.28 16.62 1.52
CA LEU A 125 0.15 16.07 0.23
C LEU A 125 -0.99 15.34 -0.49
N LEU A 126 -1.84 14.60 0.22
CA LEU A 126 -3.02 13.96 -0.39
C LEU A 126 -3.99 15.01 -0.98
N LYS A 127 -4.21 16.13 -0.31
CA LYS A 127 -5.03 17.24 -0.85
C LYS A 127 -4.39 17.90 -2.06
N GLN A 128 -3.08 18.12 -2.05
CA GLN A 128 -2.35 18.63 -3.21
C GLN A 128 -2.41 17.64 -4.38
N ALA A 129 -2.22 16.35 -4.11
CA ALA A 129 -2.35 15.29 -5.11
C ALA A 129 -3.76 15.25 -5.72
N GLU A 130 -4.82 15.48 -4.92
CA GLU A 130 -6.21 15.59 -5.40
C GLU A 130 -6.37 16.74 -6.41
N THR A 131 -5.76 17.90 -6.14
CA THR A 131 -5.79 19.04 -7.06
C THR A 131 -5.15 18.69 -8.40
N ILE A 132 -3.94 18.14 -8.39
CA ILE A 132 -3.20 17.75 -9.60
C ILE A 132 -3.91 16.61 -10.37
N ALA A 133 -4.51 15.67 -9.65
CA ALA A 133 -5.28 14.57 -10.24
C ALA A 133 -6.55 15.07 -10.94
N ASN A 134 -7.17 16.16 -10.46
CA ASN A 134 -8.30 16.80 -11.14
C ASN A 134 -7.93 17.38 -12.51
N GLU A 135 -6.65 17.65 -12.75
CA GLU A 135 -6.11 18.05 -14.06
C GLU A 135 -5.75 16.85 -14.95
N ASN A 136 -6.26 15.66 -14.60
CA ASN A 136 -6.10 14.38 -15.29
C ASN A 136 -4.67 13.79 -15.22
N HIS A 137 -3.85 14.17 -14.26
CA HIS A 137 -2.56 13.52 -14.02
C HIS A 137 -2.71 12.23 -13.18
N LEU A 138 -1.82 11.27 -13.43
CA LEU A 138 -1.57 10.15 -12.53
C LEU A 138 -0.51 10.59 -11.50
N VAL A 139 -0.93 10.85 -10.27
CA VAL A 139 -0.04 11.39 -9.23
C VAL A 139 0.52 10.26 -8.36
N THR A 140 1.82 10.32 -8.07
CA THR A 140 2.47 9.45 -7.07
C THR A 140 3.25 10.26 -6.05
N LEU A 141 3.36 9.75 -4.80
CA LEU A 141 4.21 10.35 -3.77
C LEU A 141 5.63 9.76 -3.88
N GLY A 142 6.60 10.63 -4.06
CA GLY A 142 8.02 10.27 -4.20
C GLY A 142 8.78 10.50 -2.90
N ILE A 143 9.41 9.45 -2.35
CA ILE A 143 10.20 9.51 -1.12
C ILE A 143 11.67 9.77 -1.48
N LYS A 144 12.32 10.71 -0.80
CA LYS A 144 13.73 10.99 -1.02
C LYS A 144 14.59 9.79 -0.63
N PRO A 145 15.39 9.22 -1.56
CA PRO A 145 16.24 8.09 -1.25
C PRO A 145 17.30 8.42 -0.21
N THR A 146 17.49 7.53 0.76
CA THR A 146 18.54 7.61 1.77
C THR A 146 19.59 6.51 1.61
N SER A 147 19.28 5.48 0.82
CA SER A 147 20.13 4.31 0.53
C SER A 147 19.86 3.79 -0.88
N PRO A 148 20.76 2.96 -1.47
CA PRO A 148 20.55 2.40 -2.80
C PRO A 148 19.68 1.14 -2.74
N GLU A 149 18.40 1.28 -2.36
CA GLU A 149 17.47 0.18 -2.25
C GLU A 149 17.12 -0.42 -3.61
N THR A 150 17.23 -1.74 -3.73
CA THR A 150 16.87 -2.49 -4.95
C THR A 150 15.45 -3.07 -4.91
N GLY A 151 14.80 -2.98 -3.74
CA GLY A 151 13.42 -3.44 -3.54
C GLY A 151 12.37 -2.44 -3.96
N TYR A 152 12.74 -1.18 -4.25
CA TYR A 152 11.83 -0.09 -4.58
C TYR A 152 11.91 0.33 -6.04
N GLY A 153 10.81 0.90 -6.54
CA GLY A 153 10.79 1.66 -7.78
C GLY A 153 11.45 3.03 -7.60
N TYR A 154 12.06 3.54 -8.66
CA TYR A 154 12.69 4.87 -8.72
C TYR A 154 12.00 5.76 -9.73
N ILE A 155 11.75 7.00 -9.34
CA ILE A 155 11.04 8.00 -10.13
C ILE A 155 11.99 9.17 -10.40
N LYS A 156 12.36 9.41 -11.66
CA LYS A 156 13.15 10.57 -12.05
C LYS A 156 12.28 11.79 -12.17
N GLN A 157 12.62 12.83 -11.44
CA GLN A 157 12.00 14.14 -11.52
C GLN A 157 12.27 14.80 -12.87
N GLY A 158 11.20 15.27 -13.52
CA GLY A 158 11.24 16.05 -14.74
C GLY A 158 10.95 17.55 -14.51
N LYS A 159 10.25 18.17 -15.45
CA LYS A 159 9.86 19.60 -15.36
C LYS A 159 8.84 19.84 -14.26
N ALA A 160 8.94 20.99 -13.59
CA ALA A 160 7.92 21.41 -12.63
C ALA A 160 6.55 21.60 -13.33
N ILE A 161 5.50 21.18 -12.63
CA ILE A 161 4.09 21.44 -12.99
C ILE A 161 3.61 22.64 -12.19
N GLU A 162 3.74 22.57 -10.86
CA GLU A 162 3.41 23.60 -9.89
C GLU A 162 4.47 23.59 -8.77
N GLU A 163 4.28 24.40 -7.72
CA GLU A 163 5.14 24.39 -6.56
C GLU A 163 5.19 22.98 -5.93
N ASN A 164 6.41 22.45 -5.80
CA ASN A 164 6.69 21.09 -5.29
C ASN A 164 5.99 19.93 -6.02
N SER A 165 5.65 20.10 -7.29
CA SER A 165 5.14 19.02 -8.14
C SER A 165 5.87 18.98 -9.48
N PHE A 166 6.16 17.78 -9.97
CA PHE A 166 6.98 17.60 -11.16
C PHE A 166 6.39 16.52 -12.07
N LYS A 167 6.53 16.70 -13.38
CA LYS A 167 6.33 15.59 -14.33
C LYS A 167 7.36 14.51 -14.05
N VAL A 168 6.97 13.27 -14.26
CA VAL A 168 7.90 12.14 -14.21
C VAL A 168 8.60 12.03 -15.56
N ASP A 169 9.94 12.12 -15.53
CA ASP A 169 10.78 11.92 -16.71
C ASP A 169 11.01 10.43 -16.99
N ARG A 170 11.13 9.65 -15.92
CA ARG A 170 11.31 8.20 -16.00
C ARG A 170 10.82 7.52 -14.72
N PHE A 171 10.17 6.37 -14.89
CA PHE A 171 9.80 5.48 -13.80
C PHE A 171 10.53 4.13 -14.04
N ILE A 172 11.23 3.60 -13.03
CA ILE A 172 11.99 2.36 -13.13
C ILE A 172 11.71 1.50 -11.90
N GLU A 173 11.12 0.34 -12.09
CA GLU A 173 10.81 -0.59 -11.02
C GLU A 173 12.02 -1.48 -10.70
N LYS A 174 12.45 -1.49 -9.45
CA LYS A 174 13.47 -2.38 -8.87
C LYS A 174 14.78 -2.49 -9.69
N PRO A 175 15.56 -1.41 -9.80
CA PRO A 175 16.83 -1.42 -10.52
C PRO A 175 17.85 -2.33 -9.82
N ASP A 176 18.92 -2.70 -10.54
CA ASP A 176 20.08 -3.33 -9.93
C ASP A 176 20.81 -2.37 -8.97
N LYS A 177 21.72 -2.93 -8.14
CA LYS A 177 22.43 -2.16 -7.11
C LYS A 177 23.28 -1.02 -7.67
N LEU A 178 23.99 -1.27 -8.78
CA LEU A 178 24.86 -0.24 -9.39
C LEU A 178 24.03 0.92 -9.93
N THR A 179 22.88 0.61 -10.51
CA THR A 179 21.92 1.59 -11.00
C THR A 179 21.31 2.39 -9.85
N ALA A 180 20.92 1.72 -8.75
CA ALA A 180 20.37 2.38 -7.55
C ALA A 180 21.41 3.33 -6.91
N GLU A 181 22.69 2.92 -6.79
CA GLU A 181 23.80 3.77 -6.31
C GLU A 181 24.00 5.01 -7.19
N LYS A 182 23.85 4.86 -8.51
CA LYS A 182 23.94 5.97 -9.46
C LYS A 182 22.79 6.96 -9.26
N TYR A 183 21.56 6.47 -9.09
CA TYR A 183 20.39 7.31 -8.87
C TYR A 183 20.47 8.08 -7.54
N LEU A 184 20.96 7.44 -6.48
CA LEU A 184 21.20 8.08 -5.20
C LEU A 184 22.20 9.25 -5.33
N LYS A 185 23.32 9.04 -6.06
CA LYS A 185 24.34 10.08 -6.31
C LYS A 185 23.84 11.23 -7.18
N GLU A 186 22.97 10.96 -8.15
CA GLU A 186 22.38 11.97 -9.05
C GLU A 186 21.44 12.92 -8.30
N GLY A 187 20.76 12.45 -7.23
CA GLY A 187 19.93 13.26 -6.35
C GLY A 187 18.59 13.74 -6.94
N SER A 188 18.31 13.40 -8.22
CA SER A 188 17.09 13.78 -8.94
C SER A 188 16.02 12.67 -8.97
N TYR A 189 16.22 11.61 -8.18
CA TYR A 189 15.33 10.47 -8.08
C TYR A 189 14.62 10.42 -6.73
N TYR A 190 13.41 9.85 -6.75
CA TYR A 190 12.63 9.50 -5.57
C TYR A 190 12.31 8.02 -5.59
N TRP A 191 12.14 7.40 -4.42
CA TRP A 191 11.53 6.08 -4.33
C TRP A 191 10.01 6.19 -4.57
N ASN A 192 9.46 5.23 -5.29
CA ASN A 192 8.01 5.07 -5.40
C ASN A 192 7.44 4.56 -4.08
N SER A 193 6.57 5.35 -3.46
CA SER A 193 5.90 4.97 -2.22
C SER A 193 4.79 3.93 -2.41
N GLY A 194 4.36 3.68 -3.65
CA GLY A 194 3.17 2.89 -3.95
C GLY A 194 1.84 3.58 -3.57
N ILE A 195 1.90 4.88 -3.25
CA ILE A 195 0.71 5.70 -2.98
C ILE A 195 0.42 6.52 -4.22
N PHE A 196 -0.79 6.36 -4.76
CA PHE A 196 -1.21 7.00 -6.00
C PHE A 196 -2.50 7.77 -5.81
N VAL A 197 -2.65 8.88 -6.53
CA VAL A 197 -3.89 9.65 -6.58
C VAL A 197 -4.20 10.00 -8.02
N TRP A 198 -5.40 9.70 -8.47
CA TRP A 198 -5.84 9.96 -9.83
C TRP A 198 -7.37 10.07 -9.93
N LYS A 199 -7.84 10.65 -11.00
CA LYS A 199 -9.23 10.56 -11.40
C LYS A 199 -9.51 9.15 -11.93
N VAL A 200 -10.63 8.57 -11.54
CA VAL A 200 -11.00 7.20 -11.94
C VAL A 200 -11.08 7.08 -13.47
N SER A 201 -11.69 8.05 -14.15
CA SER A 201 -11.77 8.08 -15.62
C SER A 201 -10.39 8.14 -16.29
N THR A 202 -9.46 8.95 -15.75
CA THR A 202 -8.08 9.05 -16.25
C THR A 202 -7.36 7.71 -16.13
N LEU A 203 -7.42 7.07 -14.96
CA LEU A 203 -6.80 5.76 -14.76
C LEU A 203 -7.36 4.70 -15.70
N LEU A 204 -8.70 4.62 -15.86
CA LEU A 204 -9.32 3.63 -16.76
C LEU A 204 -8.95 3.87 -18.22
N ASN A 205 -8.78 5.13 -18.65
CA ASN A 205 -8.27 5.46 -19.98
C ASN A 205 -6.81 4.99 -20.16
N GLU A 206 -5.94 5.20 -19.19
CA GLU A 206 -4.55 4.72 -19.23
C GLU A 206 -4.50 3.17 -19.22
N ILE A 207 -5.36 2.52 -18.43
CA ILE A 207 -5.49 1.05 -18.48
C ILE A 207 -5.98 0.58 -19.87
N SER A 208 -6.93 1.28 -20.49
CA SER A 208 -7.38 0.91 -21.83
C SER A 208 -6.27 1.03 -22.89
N LEU A 209 -5.38 2.00 -22.73
CA LEU A 209 -4.26 2.25 -23.63
C LEU A 209 -3.12 1.23 -23.46
N TYR A 210 -2.72 0.95 -22.21
CA TYR A 210 -1.52 0.16 -21.92
C TYR A 210 -1.79 -1.29 -21.52
N LEU A 211 -3.02 -1.60 -21.08
CA LEU A 211 -3.48 -2.93 -20.65
C LEU A 211 -4.88 -3.22 -21.23
N PRO A 212 -5.07 -3.19 -22.58
CA PRO A 212 -6.38 -3.26 -23.22
C PRO A 212 -7.15 -4.53 -22.84
N LYS A 213 -6.47 -5.66 -22.73
CA LYS A 213 -7.08 -6.93 -22.31
C LYS A 213 -7.65 -6.87 -20.89
N LEU A 214 -6.91 -6.25 -19.96
CA LEU A 214 -7.42 -6.02 -18.60
C LEU A 214 -8.66 -5.11 -18.65
N HIS A 215 -8.60 -4.02 -19.43
CA HIS A 215 -9.72 -3.08 -19.56
C HIS A 215 -11.02 -3.76 -19.98
N GLU A 216 -10.99 -4.62 -21.01
CA GLU A 216 -12.14 -5.40 -21.49
C GLU A 216 -12.69 -6.32 -20.39
N GLN A 217 -11.82 -7.00 -19.65
CA GLN A 217 -12.21 -7.92 -18.59
C GLN A 217 -12.81 -7.24 -17.35
N LEU A 218 -12.47 -5.97 -17.08
CA LEU A 218 -13.00 -5.24 -15.93
C LEU A 218 -14.51 -5.02 -15.98
N GLU A 219 -15.10 -4.86 -17.17
CA GLU A 219 -16.56 -4.74 -17.35
C GLU A 219 -17.27 -6.02 -16.89
N GLU A 220 -16.77 -7.17 -17.36
CA GLU A 220 -17.34 -8.46 -17.00
C GLU A 220 -17.17 -8.77 -15.51
N LEU A 221 -16.02 -8.37 -14.89
CA LEU A 221 -15.77 -8.55 -13.47
C LEU A 221 -16.79 -7.80 -12.61
N THR A 222 -17.07 -6.55 -12.93
CA THR A 222 -18.02 -5.76 -12.15
C THR A 222 -19.44 -6.28 -12.24
N SER A 223 -19.86 -6.75 -13.40
CA SER A 223 -21.17 -7.41 -13.62
C SER A 223 -21.30 -8.73 -12.86
N ASN A 224 -20.19 -9.34 -12.47
CA ASN A 224 -20.12 -10.59 -11.71
C ASN A 224 -19.81 -10.37 -10.20
N THR A 225 -19.95 -9.15 -9.71
CA THR A 225 -19.70 -8.80 -8.31
C THR A 225 -21.02 -8.62 -7.55
N ALA A 226 -21.15 -9.26 -6.40
CA ALA A 226 -22.32 -9.12 -5.54
C ALA A 226 -21.94 -9.23 -4.04
N PRO A 227 -22.71 -8.61 -3.14
CA PRO A 227 -22.51 -8.77 -1.71
C PRO A 227 -22.89 -10.19 -1.28
N ILE A 228 -22.08 -10.80 -0.40
CA ILE A 228 -22.44 -12.07 0.23
C ILE A 228 -23.51 -11.87 1.30
N LYS A 229 -24.27 -12.94 1.60
CA LYS A 229 -25.15 -12.98 2.77
C LYS A 229 -24.35 -13.29 4.03
N GLY A 230 -24.65 -12.63 5.15
CA GLY A 230 -24.01 -12.94 6.42
C GLY A 230 -23.72 -11.71 7.28
N LYS A 231 -22.92 -11.90 8.33
CA LYS A 231 -22.57 -10.87 9.32
C LYS A 231 -21.81 -9.68 8.73
N TYR A 232 -21.00 -9.94 7.71
CA TYR A 232 -20.24 -8.94 6.97
C TYR A 232 -20.54 -9.10 5.47
N PRO A 233 -21.45 -8.31 4.89
CA PRO A 233 -21.84 -8.43 3.49
C PRO A 233 -20.82 -7.74 2.56
N TYR A 234 -19.60 -8.28 2.48
CA TYR A 234 -18.57 -7.80 1.55
C TYR A 234 -18.84 -8.24 0.11
N GLN A 235 -18.19 -7.58 -0.83
CA GLN A 235 -18.34 -7.83 -2.26
C GLN A 235 -17.49 -9.03 -2.70
N LYS A 236 -18.11 -9.98 -3.35
CA LYS A 236 -17.48 -11.21 -3.83
C LYS A 236 -17.82 -11.47 -5.28
N LEU A 237 -16.87 -12.02 -6.02
CA LEU A 237 -17.07 -12.47 -7.39
C LEU A 237 -17.89 -13.75 -7.42
N SER A 238 -18.81 -13.85 -8.41
CA SER A 238 -19.47 -15.10 -8.77
C SER A 238 -18.45 -16.13 -9.30
N GLU A 239 -18.84 -17.38 -9.47
CA GLU A 239 -17.93 -18.40 -10.03
C GLU A 239 -17.48 -18.04 -11.48
N SER A 240 -18.32 -17.35 -12.25
CA SER A 240 -17.94 -16.82 -13.57
C SER A 240 -16.91 -15.68 -13.39
N GLY A 241 -17.14 -14.75 -12.48
CA GLY A 241 -16.22 -13.66 -12.18
C GLY A 241 -14.86 -14.18 -11.69
N LYS A 242 -14.82 -15.24 -10.89
CA LYS A 242 -13.56 -15.89 -10.47
C LYS A 242 -12.79 -16.45 -11.66
N LYS A 243 -13.45 -17.10 -12.61
CA LYS A 243 -12.80 -17.61 -13.83
C LYS A 243 -12.16 -16.47 -14.63
N ILE A 244 -12.87 -15.34 -14.78
CA ILE A 244 -12.34 -14.16 -15.44
C ILE A 244 -11.11 -13.64 -14.65
N PHE A 245 -11.21 -13.48 -13.33
CA PHE A 245 -10.11 -13.00 -12.50
C PHE A 245 -8.88 -13.92 -12.57
N HIS A 246 -9.09 -15.24 -12.63
CA HIS A 246 -8.01 -16.22 -12.83
C HIS A 246 -7.31 -16.08 -14.18
N SER A 247 -7.99 -15.57 -15.22
CA SER A 247 -7.41 -15.34 -16.54
C SER A 247 -6.70 -14.00 -16.70
N LEU A 248 -6.81 -13.07 -15.71
CA LEU A 248 -6.13 -11.78 -15.75
C LEU A 248 -4.61 -11.96 -15.78
N GLU A 249 -3.95 -11.09 -16.52
CA GLU A 249 -2.49 -10.97 -16.49
C GLU A 249 -2.03 -10.48 -15.11
N SER A 250 -0.97 -11.11 -14.59
CA SER A 250 -0.38 -10.70 -13.31
C SER A 250 0.69 -9.64 -13.52
N VAL A 251 0.28 -8.39 -13.56
CA VAL A 251 1.15 -7.23 -13.77
C VAL A 251 0.89 -6.16 -12.70
N SER A 252 1.94 -5.48 -12.24
CA SER A 252 1.77 -4.33 -11.35
C SER A 252 1.26 -3.10 -12.11
N ILE A 253 0.57 -2.21 -11.43
CA ILE A 253 0.18 -0.91 -12.01
C ILE A 253 1.42 -0.10 -12.41
N ASP A 254 2.51 -0.29 -11.69
CA ASP A 254 3.80 0.35 -11.93
C ASP A 254 4.32 -0.02 -13.33
N HIS A 255 4.52 -1.31 -13.62
CA HIS A 255 4.97 -1.80 -14.93
C HIS A 255 3.91 -1.66 -16.02
N GLY A 256 2.65 -1.88 -15.66
CA GLY A 256 1.55 -1.89 -16.64
C GLY A 256 1.20 -0.52 -17.17
N VAL A 257 1.25 0.50 -16.31
CA VAL A 257 0.78 1.86 -16.60
C VAL A 257 1.84 2.91 -16.28
N MET A 258 2.33 2.99 -15.02
CA MET A 258 3.15 4.12 -14.57
C MET A 258 4.48 4.28 -15.33
N GLU A 259 5.13 3.20 -15.72
CA GLU A 259 6.35 3.25 -16.54
C GLU A 259 6.12 3.68 -17.99
N LYS A 260 4.89 3.51 -18.50
CA LYS A 260 4.55 3.76 -19.91
C LYS A 260 3.86 5.09 -20.13
N SER A 261 3.11 5.55 -19.13
CA SER A 261 2.33 6.78 -19.23
C SER A 261 3.23 8.02 -19.23
N THR A 262 2.96 8.94 -20.14
CA THR A 262 3.59 10.26 -20.19
C THR A 262 2.87 11.30 -19.33
N ASN A 263 1.80 10.89 -18.65
CA ASN A 263 0.92 11.76 -17.87
C ASN A 263 1.10 11.58 -16.35
N VAL A 264 2.28 11.16 -15.91
CA VAL A 264 2.60 10.93 -14.50
C VAL A 264 3.19 12.17 -13.87
N ALA A 265 2.71 12.51 -12.68
CA ALA A 265 3.24 13.54 -11.81
C ALA A 265 3.79 12.94 -10.50
N VAL A 266 4.88 13.49 -9.98
CA VAL A 266 5.44 13.13 -8.68
C VAL A 266 5.37 14.31 -7.72
N LEU A 267 4.93 14.05 -6.49
CA LEU A 267 5.00 14.95 -5.35
C LEU A 267 6.07 14.45 -4.39
N PRO A 268 7.17 15.19 -4.18
CA PRO A 268 8.14 14.88 -3.12
C PRO A 268 7.47 14.83 -1.75
N ALA A 269 7.76 13.79 -0.99
CA ALA A 269 7.09 13.51 0.27
C ALA A 269 8.08 13.19 1.39
N GLU A 270 8.11 14.05 2.40
CA GLU A 270 8.85 13.85 3.65
C GLU A 270 7.83 13.52 4.76
N ILE A 271 7.40 12.26 4.79
CA ILE A 271 6.28 11.79 5.61
C ILE A 271 6.67 10.68 6.60
N GLY A 272 7.97 10.43 6.76
CA GLY A 272 8.44 9.31 7.59
C GLY A 272 7.90 7.96 7.09
N TRP A 273 7.93 7.77 5.76
CA TRP A 273 7.44 6.57 5.09
C TRP A 273 8.45 5.41 5.21
N ASN A 274 7.91 4.23 5.47
CA ASN A 274 8.65 2.96 5.42
C ASN A 274 7.68 1.85 4.98
N ASP A 275 8.11 0.97 4.08
CA ASP A 275 7.29 -0.16 3.63
C ASP A 275 7.26 -1.30 4.64
N VAL A 276 8.10 -1.23 5.69
CA VAL A 276 8.24 -2.25 6.74
C VAL A 276 8.37 -3.65 6.13
N GLY A 277 9.28 -3.79 5.15
CA GLY A 277 9.46 -5.04 4.39
C GLY A 277 10.11 -6.17 5.16
N THR A 278 10.86 -5.85 6.22
CA THR A 278 11.67 -6.79 7.03
C THR A 278 11.63 -6.42 8.52
N TRP A 279 12.10 -7.32 9.38
CA TRP A 279 12.31 -7.03 10.80
C TRP A 279 13.31 -5.88 11.00
N THR A 280 14.33 -5.76 10.14
CA THR A 280 15.32 -4.69 10.20
C THR A 280 14.68 -3.33 9.91
N SER A 281 13.85 -3.23 8.86
CA SER A 281 13.14 -1.98 8.55
C SER A 281 12.13 -1.59 9.64
N LEU A 282 11.59 -2.58 10.38
CA LEU A 282 10.79 -2.28 11.58
C LEU A 282 11.63 -1.63 12.68
N ALA A 283 12.89 -2.09 12.88
CA ALA A 283 13.78 -1.50 13.87
C ALA A 283 14.11 -0.04 13.57
N GLU A 284 14.26 0.33 12.30
CA GLU A 284 14.57 1.71 11.87
C GLU A 284 13.49 2.72 12.28
N ILE A 285 12.22 2.29 12.36
CA ILE A 285 11.08 3.15 12.73
C ILE A 285 10.62 2.97 14.17
N SER A 286 11.26 2.06 14.92
CA SER A 286 10.93 1.75 16.32
C SER A 286 11.77 2.59 17.28
N LYS A 287 11.28 2.74 18.52
CA LYS A 287 12.11 3.32 19.58
C LYS A 287 13.15 2.31 20.03
N ASN A 288 14.41 2.70 19.96
CA ASN A 288 15.54 1.92 20.45
C ASN A 288 15.90 2.34 21.88
N ASP A 289 16.39 1.39 22.68
CA ASP A 289 17.05 1.69 23.94
C ASP A 289 18.47 2.26 23.71
N SER A 290 19.19 2.58 24.79
CA SER A 290 20.56 3.12 24.74
C SER A 290 21.60 2.16 24.13
N HIS A 291 21.25 0.88 23.93
CA HIS A 291 22.10 -0.17 23.36
C HIS A 291 21.64 -0.57 21.95
N GLY A 292 20.72 0.18 21.33
CA GLY A 292 20.20 -0.10 19.98
C GLY A 292 19.17 -1.22 19.93
N ASN A 293 18.64 -1.71 21.06
CA ASN A 293 17.64 -2.76 21.06
C ASN A 293 16.23 -2.20 20.87
N VAL A 294 15.40 -2.93 20.13
CA VAL A 294 13.94 -2.75 20.04
C VAL A 294 13.27 -3.81 20.91
N ILE A 295 12.70 -3.37 22.04
CA ILE A 295 12.08 -4.26 23.02
C ILE A 295 10.57 -3.98 23.06
N ASN A 296 9.76 -5.04 22.89
CA ASN A 296 8.32 -4.95 22.96
C ASN A 296 7.72 -6.12 23.76
N GLY A 297 6.79 -5.80 24.67
CA GLY A 297 6.11 -6.78 25.51
C GLY A 297 6.83 -7.09 26.82
N ASN A 298 6.53 -8.25 27.42
CA ASN A 298 7.07 -8.68 28.71
C ASN A 298 8.48 -9.29 28.56
N VAL A 299 9.50 -8.44 28.55
CA VAL A 299 10.90 -8.81 28.30
C VAL A 299 11.79 -8.42 29.45
N VAL A 300 12.65 -9.34 29.90
CA VAL A 300 13.83 -9.06 30.74
C VAL A 300 15.06 -9.10 29.84
N SER A 301 15.69 -7.95 29.66
CA SER A 301 16.85 -7.76 28.76
C SER A 301 18.09 -7.40 29.59
N VAL A 302 19.14 -8.21 29.49
CA VAL A 302 20.41 -7.99 30.18
C VAL A 302 21.56 -8.14 29.19
N GLU A 303 22.44 -7.12 29.11
CA GLU A 303 23.62 -7.11 28.23
C GLU A 303 23.33 -7.41 26.74
N ASN A 304 22.14 -7.01 26.23
CA ASN A 304 21.80 -7.16 24.82
C ASN A 304 22.16 -5.88 24.05
N SER A 305 22.53 -6.02 22.76
CA SER A 305 22.76 -4.89 21.85
C SER A 305 22.25 -5.18 20.43
N ASP A 306 21.80 -4.13 19.74
CA ASP A 306 21.37 -4.13 18.33
C ASP A 306 20.37 -5.25 18.01
N SER A 307 19.50 -5.61 18.97
CA SER A 307 18.63 -6.77 18.91
C SER A 307 17.15 -6.37 18.93
N ILE A 308 16.30 -7.15 18.24
CA ILE A 308 14.85 -7.01 18.27
C ILE A 308 14.28 -8.12 19.13
N ILE A 309 13.63 -7.79 20.24
CA ILE A 309 13.06 -8.76 21.16
C ILE A 309 11.58 -8.45 21.34
N GLN A 310 10.73 -9.36 20.88
CA GLN A 310 9.28 -9.22 20.95
C GLN A 310 8.66 -10.35 21.75
N ALA A 311 7.99 -10.03 22.85
CA ALA A 311 7.22 -10.94 23.67
C ALA A 311 5.74 -10.58 23.60
N GLU A 312 4.87 -11.57 23.35
CA GLU A 312 3.42 -11.36 23.38
C GLU A 312 2.82 -11.77 24.73
N ASN A 313 2.62 -13.07 24.92
CA ASN A 313 1.91 -13.61 26.08
C ASN A 313 2.83 -14.26 27.12
N ARG A 314 4.12 -14.42 26.80
CA ARG A 314 5.09 -15.07 27.67
C ARG A 314 6.19 -14.09 28.07
N LEU A 315 6.76 -14.27 29.25
CA LEU A 315 8.00 -13.61 29.62
C LEU A 315 9.13 -14.16 28.75
N VAL A 316 9.87 -13.25 28.12
CA VAL A 316 11.13 -13.53 27.40
C VAL A 316 12.28 -12.98 28.20
N ALA A 317 13.19 -13.83 28.67
CA ALA A 317 14.44 -13.43 29.28
C ALA A 317 15.57 -13.57 28.26
N ALA A 318 16.25 -12.48 27.93
CA ALA A 318 17.33 -12.41 26.95
C ALA A 318 18.61 -11.89 27.62
N LEU A 319 19.72 -12.61 27.47
CA LEU A 319 21.00 -12.28 28.07
C LEU A 319 22.12 -12.37 27.04
N GLY A 320 22.90 -11.29 26.87
CA GLY A 320 24.13 -11.26 26.07
C GLY A 320 23.92 -11.42 24.56
N LEU A 321 22.73 -11.08 24.05
CA LEU A 321 22.43 -11.16 22.61
C LEU A 321 22.99 -9.95 21.87
N LYS A 322 23.47 -10.18 20.63
CA LYS A 322 23.92 -9.11 19.75
C LYS A 322 23.46 -9.35 18.32
N GLY A 323 22.72 -8.38 17.74
CA GLY A 323 22.22 -8.44 16.37
C GLY A 323 21.23 -9.59 16.13
N ILE A 324 20.43 -9.95 17.13
CA ILE A 324 19.51 -11.11 17.10
C ILE A 324 18.07 -10.64 17.09
N ILE A 325 17.24 -11.40 16.38
CA ILE A 325 15.78 -11.22 16.38
C ILE A 325 15.14 -12.37 17.17
N VAL A 326 14.44 -12.02 18.24
CA VAL A 326 13.67 -12.94 19.10
C VAL A 326 12.19 -12.59 18.99
N VAL A 327 11.36 -13.56 18.57
CA VAL A 327 9.91 -13.36 18.36
C VAL A 327 9.13 -14.55 18.90
#